data_c45f0a0ffb69f1a6c2b64d8597c6d82b
#
_entry.id   c45f0a0ffb69f1a6c2b64d8597c6d82b
#
_cell.length_a   1.000
_cell.length_b   1.000
_cell.length_c   1.000
_cell.angle_alpha   90.00
_cell.angle_beta   90.00
_cell.angle_gamma   90.00
#
_symmetry.space_group_name_H-M   'P 1'
#
loop_
_entity.id
_entity.type
_entity.pdbx_description
1 polymer ?
#
loop_
_entity_poly.entity_id
_entity_poly.type
_entity_poly.pdbx_seq_one_letter_code
_entity_poly.pdbx_strand_id
1 'polypeptide(L)'
;RPFVVILGGAKVSDKIKVIDRLLEKADTILIGGAMAYTFRLAQGFKVGASLNEPDKVDTALEAIAKAKARGVKFLLPVDDVVARLVRTDKLDKRGKQIIDWQEPHTISGGTIPEGFAGLDVGPETIKLFSAEIATAKTILWNGPMGLFENKSFNAGTNAIAQAVADATAQ
;
A
#
# COMPACT_ATOMS: atom_id res chain seq x y z
N ARG A 1 -17.84 -5.46 15.70
CA ARG A 1 -17.61 -5.50 14.24
C ARG A 1 -18.19 -4.27 13.60
N PRO A 2 -17.60 -3.72 12.55
CA PRO A 2 -16.57 -4.34 11.68
C PRO A 2 -15.15 -4.34 12.27
N PHE A 3 -14.38 -5.36 11.91
CA PHE A 3 -12.96 -5.42 12.17
C PHE A 3 -12.20 -5.02 10.87
N VAL A 4 -11.51 -3.89 10.94
CA VAL A 4 -10.75 -3.34 9.80
C VAL A 4 -9.26 -3.52 10.06
N VAL A 5 -8.58 -4.10 9.09
CA VAL A 5 -7.13 -4.31 9.13
C VAL A 5 -6.47 -3.43 8.07
N ILE A 6 -5.42 -2.74 8.46
CA ILE A 6 -4.63 -1.89 7.57
C ILE A 6 -3.22 -2.48 7.51
N LEU A 7 -2.81 -2.91 6.34
CA LEU A 7 -1.49 -3.50 6.13
C LEU A 7 -0.72 -2.68 5.10
N GLY A 8 0.42 -2.18 5.52
CA GLY A 8 1.38 -1.51 4.65
C GLY A 8 2.70 -2.27 4.66
N GLY A 9 3.73 -1.65 4.09
CA GLY A 9 5.05 -2.24 4.01
C GLY A 9 5.42 -2.66 2.59
N ALA A 10 6.61 -3.22 2.43
CA ALA A 10 7.19 -3.44 1.11
C ALA A 10 6.95 -4.84 0.54
N LYS A 11 6.89 -5.86 1.37
CA LYS A 11 6.96 -7.25 0.90
C LYS A 11 5.74 -8.08 1.29
N VAL A 12 5.10 -8.67 0.29
CA VAL A 12 4.05 -9.69 0.48
C VAL A 12 4.64 -10.89 1.24
N SER A 13 5.86 -11.29 0.91
CA SER A 13 6.53 -12.43 1.55
C SER A 13 6.64 -12.28 3.08
N ASP A 14 6.79 -11.06 3.58
CA ASP A 14 6.86 -10.79 5.01
C ASP A 14 5.49 -10.80 5.70
N LYS A 15 4.42 -10.61 4.93
CA LYS A 15 3.06 -10.40 5.46
C LYS A 15 2.09 -11.54 5.16
N ILE A 16 2.47 -12.48 4.29
CA ILE A 16 1.49 -13.46 3.78
C ILE A 16 0.86 -14.33 4.86
N LYS A 17 1.62 -14.74 5.85
CA LYS A 17 1.08 -15.54 6.95
C LYS A 17 0.09 -14.75 7.79
N VAL A 18 0.39 -13.48 8.00
CA VAL A 18 -0.51 -12.57 8.72
C VAL A 18 -1.78 -12.32 7.90
N ILE A 19 -1.63 -12.09 6.60
CA ILE A 19 -2.75 -11.90 5.69
C ILE A 19 -3.69 -13.11 5.73
N ASP A 20 -3.14 -14.32 5.62
CA ASP A 20 -3.93 -15.55 5.63
C ASP A 20 -4.74 -15.69 6.91
N ARG A 21 -4.16 -15.40 8.07
CA ARG A 21 -4.85 -15.46 9.35
C ARG A 21 -5.91 -14.39 9.47
N LEU A 22 -5.61 -13.18 9.02
CA LEU A 22 -6.53 -12.05 9.10
C LEU A 22 -7.72 -12.21 8.14
N LEU A 23 -7.52 -12.87 7.01
CA LEU A 23 -8.62 -13.18 6.09
C LEU A 23 -9.71 -14.05 6.74
N GLU A 24 -9.38 -14.78 7.79
CA GLU A 24 -10.33 -15.58 8.53
C GLU A 24 -11.16 -14.78 9.55
N LYS A 25 -10.68 -13.59 9.93
CA LYS A 25 -11.26 -12.81 11.04
C LYS A 25 -11.72 -11.43 10.65
N ALA A 26 -11.05 -10.78 9.69
CA ALA A 26 -11.34 -9.41 9.31
C ALA A 26 -12.57 -9.29 8.43
N ASP A 27 -13.25 -8.18 8.56
CA ASP A 27 -14.34 -7.79 7.65
C ASP A 27 -13.80 -7.03 6.45
N THR A 28 -12.77 -6.22 6.68
CA THR A 28 -12.13 -5.40 5.65
C THR A 28 -10.61 -5.42 5.84
N ILE A 29 -9.89 -5.57 4.75
CA ILE A 29 -8.42 -5.44 4.73
C ILE A 29 -8.05 -4.36 3.72
N LEU A 30 -7.29 -3.37 4.18
CA LEU A 30 -6.81 -2.25 3.38
C LEU A 30 -5.31 -2.44 3.15
N ILE A 31 -4.89 -2.52 1.90
CA ILE A 31 -3.50 -2.77 1.53
C ILE A 31 -2.86 -1.47 1.04
N GLY A 32 -1.73 -1.12 1.63
CA GLY A 32 -0.91 0.02 1.21
C GLY A 32 0.57 -0.36 1.15
N GLY A 33 1.42 0.63 0.92
CA GLY A 33 2.85 0.42 0.79
C GLY A 33 3.23 -0.27 -0.52
N ALA A 34 4.51 -0.60 -0.66
CA ALA A 34 5.01 -1.18 -1.91
C ALA A 34 4.46 -2.58 -2.21
N MET A 35 4.03 -3.33 -1.20
CA MET A 35 3.44 -4.65 -1.45
C MET A 35 2.14 -4.56 -2.27
N ALA A 36 1.47 -3.41 -2.29
CA ALA A 36 0.30 -3.20 -3.14
C ALA A 36 0.63 -3.38 -4.63
N TYR A 37 1.85 -3.06 -5.04
CA TYR A 37 2.28 -3.21 -6.44
C TYR A 37 2.44 -4.67 -6.83
N THR A 38 2.82 -5.55 -5.91
CA THR A 38 2.83 -6.99 -6.15
C THR A 38 1.40 -7.50 -6.40
N PHE A 39 0.43 -7.02 -5.62
CA PHE A 39 -0.98 -7.34 -5.85
C PHE A 39 -1.48 -6.81 -7.21
N ARG A 40 -1.04 -5.62 -7.61
CA ARG A 40 -1.41 -5.06 -8.92
C ARG A 40 -0.82 -5.86 -10.09
N LEU A 41 0.43 -6.31 -9.95
CA LEU A 41 1.04 -7.21 -10.95
C LEU A 41 0.18 -8.47 -11.09
N ALA A 42 -0.28 -9.02 -9.97
CA ALA A 42 -1.14 -10.19 -9.95
C ALA A 42 -2.45 -9.94 -10.72
N GLN A 43 -2.94 -8.72 -10.72
CA GLN A 43 -4.15 -8.31 -11.43
C GLN A 43 -3.90 -7.91 -12.90
N GLY A 44 -2.66 -7.97 -13.36
CA GLY A 44 -2.30 -7.65 -14.73
C GLY A 44 -1.91 -6.21 -15.00
N PHE A 45 -1.74 -5.38 -13.99
CA PHE A 45 -1.30 -3.99 -14.15
C PHE A 45 0.21 -3.89 -14.26
N LYS A 46 0.70 -2.90 -14.97
CA LYS A 46 2.13 -2.55 -15.02
C LYS A 46 2.42 -1.56 -13.90
N VAL A 47 3.53 -1.77 -13.20
CA VAL A 47 3.87 -0.99 -12.00
C VAL A 47 5.14 -0.15 -12.17
N GLY A 48 5.67 -0.02 -13.40
CA GLY A 48 6.84 0.79 -13.69
C GLY A 48 8.06 0.37 -12.89
N ALA A 49 8.73 1.35 -12.28
CA ALA A 49 9.90 1.12 -11.42
C ALA A 49 9.55 0.89 -9.96
N SER A 50 8.26 0.70 -9.63
CA SER A 50 7.80 0.45 -8.26
C SER A 50 8.42 -0.81 -7.69
N LEU A 51 8.77 -0.76 -6.40
CA LEU A 51 9.25 -1.93 -5.68
C LEU A 51 8.15 -3.01 -5.67
N ASN A 52 8.50 -4.24 -6.04
CA ASN A 52 7.57 -5.35 -6.12
C ASN A 52 8.29 -6.68 -6.01
N GLU A 53 7.52 -7.75 -5.84
CA GLU A 53 8.03 -9.13 -5.77
C GLU A 53 7.38 -9.96 -6.89
N PRO A 54 7.99 -10.02 -8.11
CA PRO A 54 7.40 -10.76 -9.22
C PRO A 54 7.20 -12.25 -8.93
N ASP A 55 8.04 -12.83 -8.08
CA ASP A 55 7.96 -14.24 -7.66
C ASP A 55 6.81 -14.52 -6.66
N LYS A 56 6.12 -13.48 -6.19
CA LYS A 56 5.00 -13.60 -5.24
C LYS A 56 3.64 -13.28 -5.86
N VAL A 57 3.58 -13.18 -7.18
CA VAL A 57 2.32 -12.89 -7.90
C VAL A 57 1.28 -13.99 -7.62
N ASP A 58 1.66 -15.26 -7.67
CA ASP A 58 0.73 -16.36 -7.40
C ASP A 58 0.22 -16.33 -5.96
N THR A 59 1.09 -16.01 -5.01
CA THR A 59 0.73 -15.84 -3.60
C THR A 59 -0.28 -14.70 -3.42
N ALA A 60 -0.07 -13.59 -4.13
CA ALA A 60 -0.99 -12.45 -4.10
C ALA A 60 -2.36 -12.82 -4.68
N LEU A 61 -2.39 -13.56 -5.80
CA LEU A 61 -3.63 -14.04 -6.40
C LEU A 61 -4.41 -14.96 -5.46
N GLU A 62 -3.73 -15.83 -4.75
CA GLU A 62 -4.35 -16.72 -3.76
C GLU A 62 -4.99 -15.93 -2.63
N ALA A 63 -4.34 -14.88 -2.15
CA ALA A 63 -4.87 -14.02 -1.09
C ALA A 63 -6.13 -13.28 -1.57
N ILE A 64 -6.12 -12.75 -2.78
CA ILE A 64 -7.29 -12.07 -3.38
C ILE A 64 -8.46 -13.05 -3.52
N ALA A 65 -8.20 -14.26 -4.01
CA ALA A 65 -9.21 -15.30 -4.18
C ALA A 65 -9.80 -15.74 -2.84
N LYS A 66 -8.97 -15.91 -1.83
CA LYS A 66 -9.41 -16.28 -0.48
C LYS A 66 -10.29 -15.19 0.13
N ALA A 67 -9.91 -13.92 -0.05
CA ALA A 67 -10.72 -12.79 0.42
C ALA A 67 -12.10 -12.80 -0.22
N LYS A 68 -12.16 -12.99 -1.53
CA LYS A 68 -13.42 -13.07 -2.26
C LYS A 68 -14.29 -14.24 -1.78
N ALA A 69 -13.69 -15.41 -1.61
CA ALA A 69 -14.41 -16.60 -1.16
C ALA A 69 -14.99 -16.45 0.24
N ARG A 70 -14.32 -15.69 1.11
CA ARG A 70 -14.75 -15.46 2.49
C ARG A 70 -15.61 -14.22 2.67
N GLY A 71 -15.85 -13.46 1.61
CA GLY A 71 -16.62 -12.21 1.69
C GLY A 71 -15.89 -11.08 2.41
N VAL A 72 -14.56 -11.14 2.50
CA VAL A 72 -13.75 -10.07 3.07
C VAL A 72 -13.56 -8.98 2.03
N LYS A 73 -13.83 -7.74 2.42
CA LYS A 73 -13.58 -6.58 1.57
C LYS A 73 -12.05 -6.33 1.53
N PHE A 74 -11.44 -6.59 0.40
CA PHE A 74 -9.98 -6.50 0.22
C PHE A 74 -9.69 -5.35 -0.75
N LEU A 75 -9.25 -4.21 -0.22
CA LEU A 75 -9.11 -2.98 -0.99
C LEU A 75 -7.64 -2.65 -1.25
N LEU A 76 -7.35 -2.37 -2.52
CA LEU A 76 -6.05 -1.89 -2.99
C LEU A 76 -6.15 -0.41 -3.32
N PRO A 77 -5.02 0.30 -3.34
CA PRO A 77 -5.04 1.72 -3.73
C PRO A 77 -5.62 1.92 -5.13
N VAL A 78 -6.39 3.00 -5.29
CA VAL A 78 -7.04 3.38 -6.56
C VAL A 78 -6.28 4.51 -7.26
N ASP A 79 -5.40 5.19 -6.54
CA ASP A 79 -4.51 6.21 -7.08
C ASP A 79 -3.18 6.17 -6.34
N ASP A 80 -2.18 6.81 -6.92
CA ASP A 80 -0.81 6.78 -6.39
C ASP A 80 -0.14 8.12 -6.52
N VAL A 81 0.70 8.44 -5.55
CA VAL A 81 1.71 9.47 -5.70
C VAL A 81 2.95 8.78 -6.27
N VAL A 82 3.38 9.22 -7.43
CA VAL A 82 4.51 8.64 -8.15
C VAL A 82 5.60 9.69 -8.33
N ALA A 83 6.83 9.22 -8.55
CA ALA A 83 7.95 10.09 -8.90
C ALA A 83 8.90 9.34 -9.83
N ARG A 84 9.66 10.09 -10.62
CA ARG A 84 10.67 9.52 -11.51
C ARG A 84 11.85 9.04 -10.69
N LEU A 85 12.25 7.80 -10.93
CA LEU A 85 13.41 7.18 -10.29
C LEU A 85 14.68 7.65 -11.00
N VAL A 86 15.50 8.46 -10.33
CA VAL A 86 16.79 8.91 -10.83
C VAL A 86 17.87 8.47 -9.86
N ARG A 87 18.79 7.63 -10.35
CA ARG A 87 19.91 7.15 -9.54
C ARG A 87 21.04 8.18 -9.60
N THR A 88 21.57 8.54 -8.42
CA THR A 88 22.70 9.45 -8.31
C THR A 88 24.00 8.69 -8.09
N ASP A 89 25.15 9.36 -8.27
CA ASP A 89 26.47 8.78 -7.99
C ASP A 89 26.82 8.82 -6.51
N LYS A 90 25.98 9.45 -5.69
CA LYS A 90 26.20 9.61 -4.25
C LYS A 90 25.76 8.40 -3.48
N LEU A 91 26.48 8.08 -2.41
CA LEU A 91 26.14 6.98 -1.51
C LEU A 91 25.68 7.53 -0.16
N ASP A 92 24.75 6.82 0.47
CA ASP A 92 24.32 7.15 1.83
C ASP A 92 25.32 6.59 2.87
N LYS A 93 25.01 6.79 4.14
CA LYS A 93 25.86 6.30 5.26
C LYS A 93 26.04 4.80 5.28
N ARG A 94 25.15 4.05 4.61
CA ARG A 94 25.17 2.59 4.54
C ARG A 94 25.83 2.08 3.26
N GLY A 95 26.35 3.00 2.41
CA GLY A 95 26.95 2.65 1.13
C GLY A 95 25.95 2.36 0.02
N LYS A 96 24.67 2.66 0.22
CA LYS A 96 23.65 2.52 -0.81
C LYS A 96 23.56 3.77 -1.66
N GLN A 97 23.29 3.58 -2.95
CA GLN A 97 23.13 4.67 -3.89
C GLN A 97 21.92 5.54 -3.49
N ILE A 98 22.14 6.85 -3.42
CA ILE A 98 21.07 7.81 -3.13
C ILE A 98 20.23 7.98 -4.38
N ILE A 99 18.91 7.90 -4.22
CA ILE A 99 17.94 8.08 -5.28
C ILE A 99 17.38 9.49 -5.18
N ASP A 100 17.36 10.19 -6.32
CA ASP A 100 16.73 11.49 -6.47
C ASP A 100 15.34 11.27 -7.09
N TRP A 101 14.29 11.47 -6.30
CA TRP A 101 12.92 11.32 -6.76
C TRP A 101 12.48 12.62 -7.42
N GLN A 102 12.24 12.58 -8.71
CA GLN A 102 11.87 13.76 -9.51
C GLN A 102 10.43 13.70 -9.98
N GLU A 103 9.86 14.88 -10.26
CA GLU A 103 8.52 15.05 -10.82
C GLU A 103 7.42 14.34 -10.01
N PRO A 104 7.34 14.55 -8.68
CA PRO A 104 6.30 13.90 -7.90
C PRO A 104 4.91 14.41 -8.31
N HIS A 105 4.00 13.48 -8.58
CA HIS A 105 2.61 13.81 -8.93
C HIS A 105 1.69 12.63 -8.66
N THR A 106 0.39 12.89 -8.69
CA THR A 106 -0.63 11.87 -8.46
C THR A 106 -1.17 11.34 -9.78
N ILE A 107 -1.30 10.03 -9.88
CA ILE A 107 -1.94 9.37 -11.03
C ILE A 107 -3.01 8.39 -10.55
N SER A 108 -3.96 8.09 -11.43
CA SER A 108 -5.00 7.11 -11.18
C SER A 108 -5.03 6.07 -12.31
N GLY A 109 -5.84 5.02 -12.15
CA GLY A 109 -6.04 4.01 -13.19
C GLY A 109 -5.22 2.73 -13.02
N GLY A 110 -4.38 2.63 -12.01
CA GLY A 110 -3.69 1.38 -11.64
C GLY A 110 -2.38 1.09 -12.36
N THR A 111 -2.12 1.74 -13.50
CA THR A 111 -0.89 1.54 -14.29
C THR A 111 0.09 2.67 -14.00
N ILE A 112 1.34 2.30 -13.67
CA ILE A 112 2.41 3.27 -13.43
C ILE A 112 3.33 3.30 -14.63
N PRO A 113 3.62 4.49 -15.19
CA PRO A 113 4.50 4.60 -16.35
C PRO A 113 5.91 4.10 -16.08
N GLU A 114 6.56 3.62 -17.14
CA GLU A 114 7.96 3.19 -17.07
C GLU A 114 8.85 4.34 -16.58
N GLY A 115 9.81 4.02 -15.72
CA GLY A 115 10.71 5.02 -15.12
C GLY A 115 10.15 5.72 -13.89
N PHE A 116 8.85 5.58 -13.61
CA PHE A 116 8.20 6.11 -12.41
C PHE A 116 7.93 4.99 -11.42
N ALA A 117 8.00 5.32 -10.13
CA ALA A 117 7.67 4.41 -9.04
C ALA A 117 6.54 4.99 -8.20
N GLY A 118 5.65 4.13 -7.75
CA GLY A 118 4.66 4.49 -6.75
C GLY A 118 5.30 4.56 -5.37
N LEU A 119 5.08 5.66 -4.66
CA LEU A 119 5.75 5.94 -3.39
C LEU A 119 4.78 6.26 -2.26
N ASP A 120 3.52 6.47 -2.56
CA ASP A 120 2.48 6.71 -1.57
C ASP A 120 1.12 6.46 -2.19
N VAL A 121 0.10 6.32 -1.35
CA VAL A 121 -1.29 6.31 -1.80
C VAL A 121 -1.74 7.72 -2.13
N GLY A 122 -2.62 7.86 -3.11
CA GLY A 122 -3.15 9.15 -3.51
C GLY A 122 -4.37 9.58 -2.70
N PRO A 123 -4.91 10.78 -2.97
CA PRO A 123 -6.03 11.34 -2.21
C PRO A 123 -7.32 10.54 -2.32
N GLU A 124 -7.61 9.92 -3.44
CA GLU A 124 -8.82 9.10 -3.58
C GLU A 124 -8.72 7.81 -2.77
N THR A 125 -7.52 7.22 -2.67
CA THR A 125 -7.25 6.07 -1.81
C THR A 125 -7.42 6.46 -0.34
N ILE A 126 -6.89 7.61 0.07
CA ILE A 126 -7.04 8.13 1.44
C ILE A 126 -8.54 8.25 1.79
N LYS A 127 -9.31 8.80 0.87
CA LYS A 127 -10.77 8.96 1.05
C LYS A 127 -11.47 7.61 1.22
N LEU A 128 -11.16 6.66 0.33
CA LEU A 128 -11.72 5.31 0.35
C LEU A 128 -11.38 4.59 1.65
N PHE A 129 -10.11 4.59 2.03
CA PHE A 129 -9.63 3.90 3.22
C PHE A 129 -10.15 4.56 4.50
N SER A 130 -10.17 5.89 4.54
CA SER A 130 -10.69 6.63 5.69
C SER A 130 -12.17 6.35 5.94
N ALA A 131 -12.96 6.20 4.89
CA ALA A 131 -14.38 5.84 4.99
C ALA A 131 -14.55 4.46 5.65
N GLU A 132 -13.74 3.49 5.27
CA GLU A 132 -13.78 2.15 5.88
C GLU A 132 -13.34 2.18 7.35
N ILE A 133 -12.28 2.92 7.65
CA ILE A 133 -11.75 3.07 9.02
C ILE A 133 -12.81 3.69 9.94
N ALA A 134 -13.56 4.68 9.44
CA ALA A 134 -14.59 5.36 10.23
C ALA A 134 -15.71 4.41 10.69
N THR A 135 -15.95 3.32 9.99
CA THR A 135 -16.98 2.33 10.37
C THR A 135 -16.49 1.29 11.37
N ALA A 136 -15.18 1.23 11.60
CA ALA A 136 -14.56 0.14 12.35
C ALA A 136 -14.90 0.19 13.84
N LYS A 137 -15.12 -0.98 14.44
CA LYS A 137 -15.19 -1.17 15.89
C LYS A 137 -13.85 -1.65 16.44
N THR A 138 -13.08 -2.36 15.62
CA THR A 138 -11.73 -2.80 15.95
C THR A 138 -10.82 -2.50 14.76
N ILE A 139 -9.64 -1.97 15.03
CA ILE A 139 -8.66 -1.62 14.02
C ILE A 139 -7.31 -2.27 14.36
N LEU A 140 -6.72 -2.94 13.38
CA LEU A 140 -5.33 -3.38 13.45
C LEU A 140 -4.57 -2.69 12.31
N TRP A 141 -3.48 -2.02 12.63
CA TRP A 141 -2.63 -1.37 11.62
C TRP A 141 -1.18 -1.80 11.78
N ASN A 142 -0.59 -2.25 10.67
CA ASN A 142 0.81 -2.65 10.61
C ASN A 142 1.42 -2.22 9.28
N GLY A 143 2.43 -1.36 9.33
CA GLY A 143 3.21 -0.90 8.19
C GLY A 143 2.73 0.41 7.56
N PRO A 144 3.67 1.20 7.02
CA PRO A 144 3.36 2.50 6.42
C PRO A 144 2.71 2.34 5.04
N MET A 145 2.00 3.41 4.61
CA MET A 145 1.30 3.45 3.33
C MET A 145 2.20 3.85 2.17
N GLY A 146 3.36 4.38 2.43
CA GLY A 146 4.30 4.83 1.40
C GLY A 146 5.70 5.03 1.95
N LEU A 147 6.54 5.73 1.20
CA LEU A 147 7.91 6.09 1.60
C LEU A 147 7.83 7.25 2.60
N PHE A 148 7.28 6.97 3.77
CA PHE A 148 6.86 7.97 4.77
C PHE A 148 8.01 8.79 5.36
N GLU A 149 9.23 8.31 5.26
CA GLU A 149 10.44 9.02 5.72
C GLU A 149 10.72 10.26 4.86
N ASN A 150 10.17 10.32 3.65
CA ASN A 150 10.29 11.44 2.74
C ASN A 150 9.02 12.29 2.85
N LYS A 151 9.15 13.59 3.10
CA LYS A 151 8.03 14.52 3.26
C LYS A 151 7.11 14.59 2.04
N SER A 152 7.63 14.33 0.86
CA SER A 152 6.84 14.30 -0.37
C SER A 152 5.91 13.08 -0.45
N PHE A 153 6.17 12.04 0.34
CA PHE A 153 5.50 10.73 0.23
C PHE A 153 4.96 10.23 1.57
N ASN A 154 4.69 11.12 2.51
CA ASN A 154 4.17 10.74 3.83
C ASN A 154 2.70 11.10 4.05
N ALA A 155 2.06 11.75 3.09
CA ALA A 155 0.69 12.22 3.24
C ALA A 155 -0.28 11.05 3.49
N GLY A 156 -0.12 9.93 2.80
CA GLY A 156 -0.96 8.74 2.98
C GLY A 156 -0.85 8.17 4.38
N THR A 157 0.37 7.93 4.86
CA THR A 157 0.62 7.41 6.21
C THR A 157 0.05 8.34 7.27
N ASN A 158 0.28 9.65 7.15
CA ASN A 158 -0.22 10.64 8.10
C ASN A 158 -1.75 10.72 8.08
N ALA A 159 -2.37 10.67 6.91
CA ALA A 159 -3.84 10.72 6.79
C ALA A 159 -4.49 9.48 7.38
N ILE A 160 -3.92 8.29 7.16
CA ILE A 160 -4.44 7.05 7.74
C ILE A 160 -4.26 7.07 9.26
N ALA A 161 -3.14 7.58 9.77
CA ALA A 161 -2.93 7.77 11.21
C ALA A 161 -4.01 8.67 11.81
N GLN A 162 -4.35 9.76 11.13
CA GLN A 162 -5.41 10.66 11.60
C GLN A 162 -6.78 9.98 11.58
N ALA A 163 -7.08 9.22 10.53
CA ALA A 163 -8.34 8.48 10.42
C ALA A 163 -8.49 7.46 11.54
N VAL A 164 -7.41 6.74 11.88
CA VAL A 164 -7.40 5.78 12.99
C VAL A 164 -7.60 6.51 14.33
N ALA A 165 -6.90 7.63 14.53
CA ALA A 165 -7.06 8.44 15.76
C ALA A 165 -8.49 8.94 15.91
N ASP A 166 -9.09 9.44 14.86
CA ASP A 166 -10.47 9.94 14.85
C ASP A 166 -11.47 8.81 15.18
N ALA A 167 -11.28 7.63 14.60
CA ALA A 167 -12.14 6.48 14.83
C ALA A 167 -12.03 5.96 16.29
N THR A 168 -10.85 6.00 16.88
CA THR A 168 -10.62 5.50 18.23
C THR A 168 -11.01 6.50 19.32
N ALA A 169 -11.19 7.78 18.95
CA ALA A 169 -11.64 8.82 19.88
C ALA A 169 -13.15 8.79 20.16
N GLN A 170 -13.89 7.99 19.45
CA GLN A 170 -15.36 7.88 19.57
C GLN A 170 -15.79 6.87 20.64
#